data_ecd295f70e94d97ee1fa693a4e496790
#
_entry.id   ecd295f70e94d97ee1fa693a4e496790
#
_cell.length_a   1.000
_cell.length_b   1.000
_cell.length_c   1.000
_cell.angle_alpha   90.00
_cell.angle_beta   90.00
_cell.angle_gamma   90.00
#
_symmetry.space_group_name_H-M   'P 1'
#
loop_
_entity.id
_entity.type
_entity.pdbx_description
1 polymer ?
#
loop_
_entity_poly.entity_id
_entity_poly.type
_entity_poly.pdbx_seq_one_letter_code
_entity_poly.pdbx_strand_id
1 'polypeptide(L)'
;MCISDRHVRGIFLMASTAIGLFYGAGFTWGQHTNLTIVEYWRWWVIHLWVEGFFEVFATTVIAFIFMRLNLIRPGVAAAAALLSATIFLAGGIIGTCHHLYFSGTPPVALAWGSVFSALEVVPLVLVGFDAMDDLRRSRTSPWVQRYKWPIYFF
;
A
#
# COMPACT_ATOMS: atom_id res chain seq x y z
N MET A 1 -4.03 -19.51 14.41
CA MET A 1 -2.92 -18.94 15.21
C MET A 1 -3.49 -17.69 15.90
N CYS A 2 -3.67 -17.76 17.21
CA CYS A 2 -4.20 -16.63 17.97
C CYS A 2 -3.05 -15.63 18.16
N ILE A 3 -3.14 -14.48 17.50
CA ILE A 3 -2.20 -13.37 17.74
C ILE A 3 -2.53 -12.85 19.13
N SER A 4 -1.58 -12.91 20.07
CA SER A 4 -1.81 -12.43 21.41
C SER A 4 -1.96 -10.90 21.40
N ASP A 5 -2.81 -10.33 22.27
CA ASP A 5 -3.01 -8.89 22.43
C ASP A 5 -1.71 -8.09 22.60
N ARG A 6 -0.67 -8.73 23.11
CA ARG A 6 0.66 -8.14 23.25
C ARG A 6 1.31 -7.86 21.89
N HIS A 7 1.20 -8.80 20.94
CA HIS A 7 1.75 -8.63 19.60
C HIS A 7 1.00 -7.54 18.84
N VAL A 8 -0.33 -7.51 18.93
CA VAL A 8 -1.15 -6.46 18.29
C VAL A 8 -0.77 -5.08 18.82
N ARG A 9 -0.65 -4.93 20.13
CA ARG A 9 -0.20 -3.67 20.74
C ARG A 9 1.22 -3.29 20.32
N GLY A 10 2.13 -4.27 20.24
CA GLY A 10 3.49 -4.04 19.75
C GLY A 10 3.51 -3.52 18.31
N ILE A 11 2.75 -4.14 17.40
CA ILE A 11 2.63 -3.70 16.00
C ILE A 11 2.02 -2.30 15.92
N PHE A 12 0.98 -2.01 16.71
CA PHE A 12 0.36 -0.69 16.75
C PHE A 12 1.35 0.40 17.20
N LEU A 13 2.11 0.13 18.26
CA LEU A 13 3.13 1.06 18.75
C LEU A 13 4.24 1.29 17.73
N MET A 14 4.73 0.24 17.08
CA MET A 14 5.74 0.35 16.03
C MET A 14 5.22 1.16 14.84
N ALA A 15 4.00 0.90 14.38
CA ALA A 15 3.39 1.64 13.28
C ALA A 15 3.22 3.12 13.63
N SER A 16 2.69 3.43 14.82
CA SER A 16 2.50 4.81 15.28
C SER A 16 3.83 5.57 15.41
N THR A 17 4.87 4.89 15.91
CA THR A 17 6.23 5.45 16.00
C THR A 17 6.83 5.70 14.62
N ALA A 18 6.67 4.76 13.69
CA ALA A 18 7.16 4.90 12.32
C ALA A 18 6.53 6.10 11.60
N ILE A 19 5.22 6.33 11.79
CA ILE A 19 4.52 7.50 11.25
C ILE A 19 5.13 8.80 11.79
N GLY A 20 5.36 8.88 13.09
CA GLY A 20 6.01 10.04 13.69
C GLY A 20 7.43 10.28 13.15
N LEU A 21 8.20 9.20 12.95
CA LEU A 21 9.55 9.26 12.40
C LEU A 21 9.56 9.71 10.93
N PHE A 22 8.57 9.38 10.12
CA PHE A 22 8.47 9.90 8.74
C PHE A 22 8.45 11.43 8.71
N TYR A 23 7.73 12.06 9.63
CA TYR A 23 7.73 13.52 9.74
C TYR A 23 9.08 14.10 10.19
N GLY A 24 9.96 13.28 10.76
CA GLY A 24 11.35 13.64 11.04
C GLY A 24 12.15 14.02 9.80
N ALA A 25 11.71 13.62 8.60
CA ALA A 25 12.30 14.08 7.35
C ALA A 25 12.24 15.61 7.19
N GLY A 26 11.32 16.30 7.88
CA GLY A 26 11.27 17.77 7.94
C GLY A 26 12.54 18.42 8.48
N PHE A 27 13.38 17.69 9.23
CA PHE A 27 14.66 18.17 9.72
C PHE A 27 15.81 18.04 8.71
N THR A 28 15.57 17.46 7.53
CA THR A 28 16.61 17.21 6.53
C THR A 28 16.86 18.38 5.58
N TRP A 29 16.07 19.45 5.68
CA TRP A 29 16.24 20.65 4.84
C TRP A 29 16.13 21.96 5.62
N GLY A 30 16.67 23.04 5.05
CA GLY A 30 16.64 24.39 5.58
C GLY A 30 16.61 25.45 4.47
N GLN A 31 16.74 26.71 4.82
CA GLN A 31 16.59 27.87 3.92
C GLN A 31 17.54 27.84 2.69
N HIS A 32 18.68 27.17 2.79
CA HIS A 32 19.68 27.10 1.72
C HIS A 32 19.70 25.74 0.98
N THR A 33 18.75 24.86 1.29
CA THR A 33 18.69 23.56 0.63
C THR A 33 18.14 23.73 -0.79
N ASN A 34 18.74 23.01 -1.75
CA ASN A 34 18.25 22.99 -3.14
C ASN A 34 16.80 22.53 -3.21
N LEU A 35 16.00 23.18 -4.08
CA LEU A 35 14.57 22.92 -4.24
C LEU A 35 14.27 21.44 -4.52
N THR A 36 15.03 20.78 -5.37
CA THR A 36 14.83 19.36 -5.69
C THR A 36 14.94 18.48 -4.43
N ILE A 37 15.90 18.77 -3.56
CA ILE A 37 16.10 18.03 -2.30
C ILE A 37 14.97 18.30 -1.32
N VAL A 38 14.52 19.57 -1.19
CA VAL A 38 13.37 19.92 -0.36
C VAL A 38 12.10 19.19 -0.82
N GLU A 39 11.81 19.27 -2.13
CA GLU A 39 10.64 18.62 -2.72
C GLU A 39 10.72 17.09 -2.58
N TYR A 40 11.91 16.48 -2.77
CA TYR A 40 12.09 15.06 -2.54
C TYR A 40 11.67 14.65 -1.12
N TRP A 41 12.17 15.30 -0.07
CA TRP A 41 11.85 14.95 1.31
C TRP A 41 10.39 15.23 1.68
N ARG A 42 9.80 16.33 1.16
CA ARG A 42 8.37 16.61 1.33
C ARG A 42 7.51 15.48 0.76
N TRP A 43 7.76 15.13 -0.49
CA TRP A 43 6.99 14.09 -1.17
C TRP A 43 7.32 12.70 -0.66
N TRP A 44 8.54 12.46 -0.17
CA TRP A 44 8.90 11.20 0.46
C TRP A 44 7.98 10.89 1.65
N VAL A 45 7.72 11.86 2.53
CA VAL A 45 6.78 11.66 3.66
C VAL A 45 5.37 11.38 3.15
N ILE A 46 4.87 12.20 2.20
CA ILE A 46 3.52 12.08 1.68
C ILE A 46 3.34 10.77 0.92
N HIS A 47 4.27 10.42 0.05
CA HIS A 47 4.26 9.19 -0.74
C HIS A 47 4.27 7.95 0.17
N LEU A 48 5.19 7.88 1.13
CA LEU A 48 5.26 6.74 2.05
C LEU A 48 4.02 6.65 2.95
N TRP A 49 3.43 7.77 3.32
CA TRP A 49 2.22 7.78 4.14
C TRP A 49 0.97 7.38 3.35
N VAL A 50 0.73 8.03 2.23
CA VAL A 50 -0.51 7.89 1.46
C VAL A 50 -0.45 6.68 0.52
N GLU A 51 0.56 6.60 -0.32
CA GLU A 51 0.65 5.56 -1.34
C GLU A 51 1.24 4.27 -0.77
N GLY A 52 2.22 4.36 0.10
CA GLY A 52 2.83 3.20 0.71
C GLY A 52 2.00 2.62 1.85
N PHE A 53 1.97 3.30 2.99
CA PHE A 53 1.32 2.76 4.20
C PHE A 53 -0.18 2.53 4.00
N PHE A 54 -0.89 3.51 3.43
CA PHE A 54 -2.34 3.43 3.24
C PHE A 54 -2.73 2.37 2.21
N GLU A 55 -1.95 2.21 1.16
CA GLU A 55 -2.18 1.20 0.13
C GLU A 55 -1.93 -0.22 0.64
N VAL A 56 -0.85 -0.45 1.38
CA VAL A 56 -0.59 -1.74 2.05
C VAL A 56 -1.72 -2.07 3.03
N PHE A 57 -2.19 -1.07 3.78
CA PHE A 57 -3.33 -1.23 4.69
C PHE A 57 -4.61 -1.59 3.92
N ALA A 58 -4.95 -0.83 2.88
CA ALA A 58 -6.14 -1.08 2.07
C ALA A 58 -6.11 -2.47 1.43
N THR A 59 -5.00 -2.85 0.79
CA THR A 59 -4.80 -4.17 0.19
C THR A 59 -4.98 -5.29 1.23
N THR A 60 -4.40 -5.12 2.42
CA THR A 60 -4.49 -6.10 3.50
C THR A 60 -5.91 -6.24 4.03
N VAL A 61 -6.63 -5.12 4.23
CA VAL A 61 -8.02 -5.11 4.70
C VAL A 61 -8.95 -5.74 3.68
N ILE A 62 -8.82 -5.39 2.41
CA ILE A 62 -9.63 -5.96 1.31
C ILE A 62 -9.37 -7.47 1.20
N ALA A 63 -8.11 -7.88 1.19
CA ALA A 63 -7.74 -9.29 1.16
C ALA A 63 -8.30 -10.05 2.37
N PHE A 64 -8.24 -9.46 3.57
CA PHE A 64 -8.83 -10.04 4.77
C PHE A 64 -10.35 -10.20 4.67
N ILE A 65 -11.07 -9.17 4.20
CA ILE A 65 -12.53 -9.23 4.02
C ILE A 65 -12.89 -10.31 3.00
N PHE A 66 -12.22 -10.35 1.85
CA PHE A 66 -12.49 -11.35 0.81
C PHE A 66 -12.17 -12.77 1.28
N MET A 67 -11.12 -12.94 2.07
CA MET A 67 -10.82 -14.22 2.73
C MET A 67 -11.95 -14.62 3.69
N ARG A 68 -12.48 -13.68 4.50
CA ARG A 68 -13.61 -13.95 5.42
C ARG A 68 -14.90 -14.27 4.70
N LEU A 69 -15.09 -13.76 3.49
CA LEU A 69 -16.23 -14.08 2.62
C LEU A 69 -16.01 -15.37 1.80
N ASN A 70 -14.87 -16.05 1.98
CA ASN A 70 -14.45 -17.22 1.20
C ASN A 70 -14.35 -16.94 -0.32
N LEU A 71 -14.03 -15.71 -0.70
CA LEU A 71 -13.78 -15.31 -2.10
C LEU A 71 -12.33 -15.50 -2.51
N ILE A 72 -11.40 -15.56 -1.56
CA ILE A 72 -9.99 -15.87 -1.79
C ILE A 72 -9.47 -16.81 -0.72
N ARG A 73 -8.44 -17.58 -1.06
CA ARG A 73 -7.78 -18.50 -0.12
C ARG A 73 -6.88 -17.74 0.85
N PRO A 74 -6.71 -18.20 2.12
CA PRO A 74 -5.83 -17.55 3.09
C PRO A 74 -4.39 -17.34 2.61
N GLY A 75 -3.87 -18.28 1.81
CA GLY A 75 -2.53 -18.16 1.22
C GLY A 75 -2.42 -17.01 0.22
N VAL A 76 -3.47 -16.77 -0.58
CA VAL A 76 -3.52 -15.65 -1.55
C VAL A 76 -3.59 -14.32 -0.81
N ALA A 77 -4.44 -14.23 0.23
CA ALA A 77 -4.52 -13.03 1.07
C ALA A 77 -3.17 -12.68 1.71
N ALA A 78 -2.49 -13.68 2.29
CA ALA A 78 -1.16 -13.48 2.88
C ALA A 78 -0.11 -13.10 1.84
N ALA A 79 -0.10 -13.75 0.68
CA ALA A 79 0.83 -13.44 -0.41
C ALA A 79 0.63 -12.02 -0.96
N ALA A 80 -0.62 -11.58 -1.14
CA ALA A 80 -0.93 -10.23 -1.60
C ALA A 80 -0.47 -9.17 -0.59
N ALA A 81 -0.74 -9.36 0.71
CA ALA A 81 -0.30 -8.45 1.76
C ALA A 81 1.24 -8.36 1.85
N LEU A 82 1.93 -9.51 1.76
CA LEU A 82 3.39 -9.56 1.76
C LEU A 82 3.99 -8.93 0.51
N LEU A 83 3.38 -9.18 -0.66
CA LEU A 83 3.83 -8.59 -1.92
C LEU A 83 3.65 -7.06 -1.89
N SER A 84 2.50 -6.56 -1.42
CA SER A 84 2.26 -5.12 -1.25
C SER A 84 3.30 -4.49 -0.32
N ALA A 85 3.54 -5.07 0.85
CA ALA A 85 4.56 -4.60 1.77
C ALA A 85 5.99 -4.64 1.17
N THR A 86 6.30 -5.66 0.38
CA THR A 86 7.61 -5.80 -0.26
C THR A 86 7.82 -4.74 -1.34
N ILE A 87 6.82 -4.51 -2.19
CA ILE A 87 6.87 -3.47 -3.23
C ILE A 87 7.02 -2.10 -2.58
N PHE A 88 6.24 -1.81 -1.53
CA PHE A 88 6.35 -0.58 -0.77
C PHE A 88 7.75 -0.37 -0.17
N LEU A 89 8.28 -1.36 0.53
CA LEU A 89 9.59 -1.26 1.18
C LEU A 89 10.74 -1.17 0.16
N ALA A 90 10.64 -1.87 -0.96
CA ALA A 90 11.68 -1.86 -1.99
C ALA A 90 11.56 -0.67 -2.96
N GLY A 91 10.34 -0.29 -3.30
CA GLY A 91 10.02 0.69 -4.36
C GLY A 91 9.71 2.10 -3.87
N GLY A 92 9.21 2.26 -2.63
CA GLY A 92 8.69 3.54 -2.15
C GLY A 92 9.68 4.70 -2.16
N ILE A 93 10.98 4.43 -1.97
CA ILE A 93 12.02 5.47 -2.04
C ILE A 93 12.16 6.00 -3.46
N ILE A 94 12.22 5.10 -4.45
CA ILE A 94 12.35 5.46 -5.87
C ILE A 94 11.00 5.95 -6.40
N GLY A 95 9.92 5.34 -5.98
CA GLY A 95 8.54 5.72 -6.31
C GLY A 95 8.28 7.20 -6.06
N THR A 96 8.76 7.75 -4.95
CA THR A 96 8.65 9.17 -4.62
C THR A 96 9.08 10.12 -5.77
N CYS A 97 9.99 9.69 -6.64
CA CYS A 97 10.49 10.54 -7.72
C CYS A 97 9.42 10.95 -8.73
N HIS A 98 8.30 10.22 -8.87
CA HIS A 98 7.24 10.60 -9.80
C HIS A 98 6.51 11.89 -9.40
N HIS A 99 6.62 12.34 -8.16
CA HIS A 99 6.08 13.62 -7.69
C HIS A 99 6.96 14.83 -8.05
N LEU A 100 8.16 14.63 -8.60
CA LEU A 100 9.20 15.66 -8.73
C LEU A 100 9.26 16.30 -10.12
N TYR A 101 8.16 16.36 -10.86
CA TYR A 101 8.12 16.87 -12.22
C TYR A 101 8.58 18.32 -12.39
N PHE A 102 8.33 19.17 -11.40
CA PHE A 102 8.56 20.62 -11.48
C PHE A 102 9.78 21.08 -10.68
N SER A 103 10.58 20.17 -10.16
CA SER A 103 11.71 20.47 -9.26
C SER A 103 13.09 20.34 -9.95
N GLY A 104 13.14 20.17 -11.28
CA GLY A 104 14.37 19.98 -12.03
C GLY A 104 14.97 18.56 -11.94
N THR A 105 14.17 17.57 -11.50
CA THR A 105 14.59 16.18 -11.44
C THR A 105 14.80 15.59 -12.83
N PRO A 106 15.90 14.83 -13.07
CA PRO A 106 16.15 14.21 -14.36
C PRO A 106 15.00 13.29 -14.82
N PRO A 107 14.63 13.30 -16.13
CA PRO A 107 13.53 12.49 -16.66
C PRO A 107 13.66 10.98 -16.38
N VAL A 108 14.90 10.47 -16.32
CA VAL A 108 15.16 9.07 -15.99
C VAL A 108 14.68 8.73 -14.55
N ALA A 109 14.92 9.61 -13.58
CA ALA A 109 14.46 9.42 -12.22
C ALA A 109 12.93 9.46 -12.12
N LEU A 110 12.28 10.38 -12.86
CA LEU A 110 10.83 10.46 -12.96
C LEU A 110 10.23 9.18 -13.56
N ALA A 111 10.84 8.67 -14.64
CA ALA A 111 10.39 7.44 -15.30
C ALA A 111 10.46 6.23 -14.35
N TRP A 112 11.57 6.04 -13.66
CA TRP A 112 11.70 4.98 -12.66
C TRP A 112 10.71 5.16 -11.51
N GLY A 113 10.55 6.38 -11.02
CA GLY A 113 9.54 6.69 -10.00
C GLY A 113 8.14 6.25 -10.44
N SER A 114 7.73 6.56 -11.66
CA SER A 114 6.44 6.17 -12.21
C SER A 114 6.28 4.64 -12.34
N VAL A 115 7.33 3.93 -12.73
CA VAL A 115 7.31 2.45 -12.80
C VAL A 115 7.12 1.83 -11.42
N PHE A 116 7.87 2.28 -10.42
CA PHE A 116 7.76 1.72 -9.07
C PHE A 116 6.43 2.07 -8.41
N SER A 117 5.90 3.28 -8.60
CA SER A 117 4.58 3.63 -8.12
C SER A 117 3.48 2.79 -8.80
N ALA A 118 3.55 2.57 -10.10
CA ALA A 118 2.58 1.72 -10.81
C ALA A 118 2.59 0.26 -10.32
N LEU A 119 3.73 -0.26 -9.85
CA LEU A 119 3.83 -1.61 -9.30
C LEU A 119 3.07 -1.78 -7.98
N GLU A 120 2.84 -0.72 -7.23
CA GLU A 120 2.14 -0.75 -5.94
C GLU A 120 0.68 -1.22 -6.09
N VAL A 121 0.04 -0.93 -7.23
CA VAL A 121 -1.34 -1.34 -7.52
C VAL A 121 -1.46 -2.85 -7.80
N VAL A 122 -0.38 -3.51 -8.21
CA VAL A 122 -0.40 -4.93 -8.65
C VAL A 122 -0.96 -5.88 -7.60
N PRO A 123 -0.58 -5.84 -6.31
CA PRO A 123 -1.13 -6.75 -5.31
C PRO A 123 -2.65 -6.64 -5.14
N LEU A 124 -3.19 -5.44 -5.18
CA LEU A 124 -4.63 -5.20 -5.09
C LEU A 124 -5.38 -5.76 -6.30
N VAL A 125 -4.83 -5.54 -7.49
CA VAL A 125 -5.38 -6.09 -8.75
C VAL A 125 -5.40 -7.61 -8.72
N LEU A 126 -4.33 -8.26 -8.24
CA LEU A 126 -4.29 -9.73 -8.11
C LEU A 126 -5.36 -10.25 -7.15
N VAL A 127 -5.57 -9.59 -6.00
CA VAL A 127 -6.65 -9.92 -5.06
C VAL A 127 -8.01 -9.79 -5.75
N GLY A 128 -8.22 -8.72 -6.52
CA GLY A 128 -9.45 -8.47 -7.26
C GLY A 128 -9.74 -9.55 -8.30
N PHE A 129 -8.74 -9.98 -9.07
CA PHE A 129 -8.89 -11.05 -10.06
C PHE A 129 -9.23 -12.39 -9.42
N ASP A 130 -8.53 -12.79 -8.35
CA ASP A 130 -8.80 -14.05 -7.65
C ASP A 130 -10.22 -14.06 -7.04
N ALA A 131 -10.59 -12.94 -6.38
CA ALA A 131 -11.93 -12.77 -5.83
C ALA A 131 -13.02 -12.80 -6.90
N MET A 132 -12.80 -12.19 -8.07
CA MET A 132 -13.76 -12.19 -9.18
C MET A 132 -13.95 -13.57 -9.76
N ASP A 133 -12.89 -14.37 -9.89
CA ASP A 133 -12.99 -15.75 -10.38
C ASP A 133 -13.80 -16.62 -9.40
N ASP A 134 -13.52 -16.55 -8.12
CA ASP A 134 -14.27 -17.27 -7.10
C ASP A 134 -15.72 -16.76 -6.95
N LEU A 135 -15.95 -15.45 -7.10
CA LEU A 135 -17.30 -14.88 -7.13
C LEU A 135 -18.15 -15.45 -8.27
N ARG A 136 -17.56 -15.63 -9.45
CA ARG A 136 -18.23 -16.26 -10.61
C ARG A 136 -18.63 -17.71 -10.31
N ARG A 137 -17.81 -18.43 -9.55
CA ARG A 137 -18.09 -19.83 -9.14
C ARG A 137 -19.09 -19.92 -8.00
N SER A 138 -19.11 -18.92 -7.10
CA SER A 138 -19.86 -18.94 -5.83
C SER A 138 -21.13 -18.09 -5.85
N ARG A 139 -21.66 -17.70 -7.02
CA ARG A 139 -22.80 -16.77 -7.17
C ARG A 139 -24.05 -17.14 -6.37
N THR A 140 -24.24 -18.41 -6.03
CA THR A 140 -25.39 -18.93 -5.29
C THR A 140 -25.19 -18.92 -3.78
N SER A 141 -23.98 -18.58 -3.28
CA SER A 141 -23.72 -18.52 -1.85
C SER A 141 -24.58 -17.44 -1.16
N PRO A 142 -25.28 -17.75 -0.05
CA PRO A 142 -26.08 -16.77 0.68
C PRO A 142 -25.25 -15.55 1.15
N TRP A 143 -24.00 -15.75 1.51
CA TRP A 143 -23.08 -14.68 1.93
C TRP A 143 -22.72 -13.75 0.78
N VAL A 144 -22.41 -14.30 -0.39
CA VAL A 144 -22.12 -13.51 -1.60
C VAL A 144 -23.33 -12.67 -1.99
N GLN A 145 -24.55 -13.24 -1.94
CA GLN A 145 -25.78 -12.50 -2.23
C GLN A 145 -26.03 -11.36 -1.24
N ARG A 146 -25.76 -11.58 0.04
CA ARG A 146 -25.94 -10.56 1.09
C ARG A 146 -24.97 -9.39 0.94
N TYR A 147 -23.74 -9.66 0.54
CA TYR A 147 -22.66 -8.65 0.44
C TYR A 147 -22.31 -8.29 -1.01
N LYS A 148 -23.19 -8.61 -1.97
CA LYS A 148 -22.91 -8.38 -3.40
C LYS A 148 -22.54 -6.94 -3.74
N TRP A 149 -23.21 -5.96 -3.16
CA TRP A 149 -22.95 -4.56 -3.45
C TRP A 149 -21.59 -4.08 -2.94
N PRO A 150 -21.20 -4.29 -1.67
CA PRO A 150 -19.83 -4.07 -1.24
C PRO A 150 -18.78 -4.79 -2.10
N ILE A 151 -19.02 -6.04 -2.49
CA ILE A 151 -18.07 -6.82 -3.31
C ILE A 151 -17.90 -6.20 -4.71
N TYR A 152 -18.97 -5.71 -5.33
CA TYR A 152 -18.91 -5.08 -6.65
C TYR A 152 -18.35 -3.65 -6.60
N PHE A 153 -18.34 -3.03 -5.43
CA PHE A 153 -17.78 -1.70 -5.25
C PHE A 153 -16.23 -1.71 -5.29
N PHE A 154 -15.60 -2.78 -4.85
CA PHE A 154 -14.16 -3.00 -4.93
C PHE A 154 -13.75 -3.65 -6.25
#